data_e48059f7de284ff0b1f2594c6a566a5c
#
_entry.id   e48059f7de284ff0b1f2594c6a566a5c
#
_cell.length_a   1.000
_cell.length_b   1.000
_cell.length_c   1.000
_cell.angle_alpha   90.00
_cell.angle_beta   90.00
_cell.angle_gamma   90.00
#
_symmetry.space_group_name_H-M   'P 1'
#
loop_
_entity.id
_entity.type
_entity.pdbx_description
1 polymer ?
#
loop_
_entity_poly.entity_id
_entity_poly.type
_entity_poly.pdbx_seq_one_letter_code
_entity_poly.pdbx_strand_id
1 'polypeptide(L)'
;MPLLVFKLPKKEVMKSSELGKEVIKKELPLIPKSPGVYRMLNHKDDILYVGKAKNLPNRLKSYVAEKNHIIRTERMLSQTFKLEITTT
;
A
#
# COMPACT_ATOMS: atom_id res chain seq x y z
N MET A 1 7.69 -18.36 -0.71
CA MET A 1 7.15 -17.17 -0.04
C MET A 1 5.85 -16.75 -0.72
N PRO A 2 4.79 -16.64 0.06
CA PRO A 2 3.51 -16.28 -0.55
C PRO A 2 3.49 -14.82 -0.99
N LEU A 3 2.88 -14.57 -2.12
CA LEU A 3 2.60 -13.23 -2.63
C LEU A 3 1.14 -12.92 -2.37
N LEU A 4 0.91 -11.83 -1.66
CA LEU A 4 -0.44 -11.34 -1.39
C LEU A 4 -0.68 -10.07 -2.22
N VAL A 5 -1.80 -10.06 -2.93
CA VAL A 5 -2.16 -8.96 -3.81
C VAL A 5 -3.52 -8.39 -3.41
N PHE A 6 -3.55 -7.09 -3.16
CA PHE A 6 -4.77 -6.39 -2.75
C PHE A 6 -5.01 -5.20 -3.66
N LYS A 7 -6.23 -5.07 -4.17
CA LYS A 7 -6.56 -3.95 -5.05
C LYS A 7 -8.01 -3.50 -4.83
N LEU A 8 -8.27 -2.22 -5.15
CA LEU A 8 -9.61 -1.66 -5.09
C LEU A 8 -10.41 -1.98 -6.35
N PRO A 9 -11.75 -2.03 -6.24
CA PRO A 9 -12.60 -2.15 -7.43
C PRO A 9 -12.40 -0.97 -8.36
N LYS A 10 -12.47 -1.21 -9.67
CA LYS A 10 -12.25 -0.17 -10.66
C LYS A 10 -13.28 0.96 -10.61
N LYS A 11 -14.44 0.70 -10.04
CA LYS A 11 -15.51 1.70 -9.97
C LYS A 11 -15.28 2.79 -8.93
N GLU A 12 -14.39 2.54 -7.99
CA GLU A 12 -14.14 3.52 -6.95
C GLU A 12 -13.19 4.60 -7.46
N VAL A 13 -13.61 5.84 -7.32
CA VAL A 13 -12.80 6.99 -7.69
C VAL A 13 -12.48 7.76 -6.42
N MET A 14 -11.21 7.85 -6.11
CA MET A 14 -10.75 8.56 -4.92
C MET A 14 -9.73 9.60 -5.32
N LYS A 15 -9.72 10.70 -4.58
CA LYS A 15 -8.81 11.81 -4.83
C LYS A 15 -7.70 11.80 -3.81
N SER A 16 -6.55 12.40 -4.17
CA SER A 16 -5.44 12.61 -3.27
C SER A 16 -4.91 11.26 -2.76
N SER A 17 -4.30 11.26 -1.58
CA SER A 17 -3.70 10.06 -1.01
C SER A 17 -4.71 9.03 -0.50
N GLU A 18 -6.00 9.37 -0.54
CA GLU A 18 -7.05 8.49 -0.02
C GLU A 18 -7.09 7.13 -0.72
N LEU A 19 -6.80 7.10 -2.02
CA LEU A 19 -6.81 5.85 -2.78
C LEU A 19 -5.87 4.81 -2.15
N GLY A 20 -4.61 5.18 -1.98
CA GLY A 20 -3.63 4.28 -1.40
C GLY A 20 -3.92 3.93 0.04
N LYS A 21 -4.38 4.91 0.81
CA LYS A 21 -4.75 4.67 2.21
C LYS A 21 -5.88 3.68 2.33
N GLU A 22 -6.87 3.74 1.44
CA GLU A 22 -7.97 2.79 1.46
C GLU A 22 -7.52 1.36 1.10
N VAL A 23 -6.64 1.24 0.11
CA VAL A 23 -6.06 -0.06 -0.25
C VAL A 23 -5.40 -0.67 0.98
N ILE A 24 -4.57 0.12 1.67
CA ILE A 24 -3.84 -0.36 2.84
C ILE A 24 -4.81 -0.69 3.99
N LYS A 25 -5.75 0.20 4.28
CA LYS A 25 -6.70 0.03 5.38
C LYS A 25 -7.51 -1.25 5.26
N LYS A 26 -8.02 -1.53 4.09
CA LYS A 26 -8.85 -2.70 3.86
C LYS A 26 -8.12 -4.00 4.15
N GLU A 27 -6.84 -4.01 3.87
CA GLU A 27 -6.08 -5.25 3.89
C GLU A 27 -5.17 -5.41 5.11
N LEU A 28 -5.02 -4.36 5.91
CA LEU A 28 -4.20 -4.43 7.11
C LEU A 28 -4.48 -5.63 8.00
N PRO A 29 -5.76 -5.96 8.28
CA PRO A 29 -6.05 -7.12 9.12
C PRO A 29 -5.59 -8.45 8.56
N LEU A 30 -5.39 -8.52 7.24
CA LEU A 30 -4.99 -9.74 6.55
C LEU A 30 -3.49 -9.86 6.35
N ILE A 31 -2.75 -8.80 6.64
CA ILE A 31 -1.30 -8.77 6.43
C ILE A 31 -0.59 -9.41 7.62
N PRO A 32 0.24 -10.44 7.38
CA PRO A 32 0.92 -11.13 8.49
C PRO A 32 1.95 -10.24 9.16
N LYS A 33 2.09 -10.40 10.47
CA LYS A 33 3.11 -9.70 11.25
C LYS A 33 4.45 -10.37 11.01
N SER A 34 5.07 -10.07 9.90
CA SER A 34 6.34 -10.67 9.54
C SER A 34 7.17 -9.69 8.74
N PRO A 35 8.48 -9.92 8.65
CA PRO A 35 9.30 -9.12 7.74
C PRO A 35 8.97 -9.45 6.31
N GLY A 36 9.22 -8.51 5.43
CA GLY A 36 8.98 -8.73 4.01
C GLY A 36 9.16 -7.50 3.18
N VAL A 37 8.71 -7.61 1.95
CA VAL A 37 8.76 -6.54 0.95
C VAL A 37 7.34 -6.19 0.54
N TYR A 38 7.05 -4.91 0.43
CA TYR A 38 5.77 -4.44 -0.07
C TYR A 38 6.00 -3.60 -1.32
N ARG A 39 5.04 -3.70 -2.26
CA ARG A 39 5.07 -2.96 -3.50
C ARG A 39 3.74 -2.25 -3.68
N MET A 40 3.81 -0.98 -4.04
CA MET A 40 2.62 -0.21 -4.37
C MET A 40 2.59 0.00 -5.87
N LEU A 41 1.47 -0.36 -6.48
CA LEU A 41 1.32 -0.32 -7.93
C LEU A 41 0.12 0.53 -8.31
N ASN A 42 0.18 1.13 -9.52
CA ASN A 42 -0.94 1.88 -10.03
C ASN A 42 -1.91 0.95 -10.78
N HIS A 43 -2.97 1.52 -11.37
CA HIS A 43 -3.99 0.73 -12.05
C HIS A 43 -3.47 0.05 -13.33
N LYS A 44 -2.27 0.41 -13.79
CA LYS A 44 -1.63 -0.20 -14.95
C LYS A 44 -0.59 -1.23 -14.56
N ASP A 45 -0.52 -1.55 -13.26
CA ASP A 45 0.48 -2.48 -12.70
C ASP A 45 1.92 -1.97 -12.75
N ASP A 46 2.09 -0.65 -12.92
CA ASP A 46 3.41 -0.06 -12.79
C ASP A 46 3.78 0.04 -11.32
N ILE A 47 5.01 -0.30 -10.99
CA ILE A 47 5.49 -0.22 -9.62
C ILE A 47 5.79 1.24 -9.26
N LEU A 48 5.07 1.75 -8.26
CA LEU A 48 5.28 3.11 -7.77
C LEU A 48 6.33 3.16 -6.67
N TYR A 49 6.39 2.11 -5.88
CA TYR A 49 7.29 2.07 -4.74
C TYR A 49 7.51 0.64 -4.28
N VAL A 50 8.74 0.36 -3.83
CA VAL A 50 9.10 -0.91 -3.21
C VAL A 50 9.77 -0.60 -1.89
N GLY A 51 9.29 -1.23 -0.82
CA GLY A 51 9.85 -1.01 0.50
C GLY A 51 10.07 -2.32 1.24
N LYS A 52 10.98 -2.29 2.21
CA LYS A 52 11.24 -3.40 3.12
C LYS A 52 10.75 -3.03 4.50
N ALA A 53 10.28 -4.01 5.25
CA ALA A 53 9.84 -3.79 6.61
C ALA A 53 10.14 -5.02 7.46
N LYS A 54 10.48 -4.79 8.72
CA LYS A 54 10.63 -5.88 9.70
C LYS A 54 9.27 -6.36 10.18
N ASN A 55 8.29 -5.45 10.19
CA ASN A 55 6.92 -5.75 10.54
C ASN A 55 6.03 -5.05 9.52
N LEU A 56 5.51 -5.82 8.57
CA LEU A 56 4.74 -5.28 7.46
C LEU A 56 3.50 -4.48 7.90
N PRO A 57 2.64 -4.98 8.81
CA PRO A 57 1.49 -4.19 9.21
C PRO A 57 1.86 -2.86 9.87
N ASN A 58 2.88 -2.85 10.72
CA ASN A 58 3.32 -1.61 11.36
C ASN A 58 3.77 -0.57 10.34
N ARG A 59 4.58 -1.00 9.37
CA ARG A 59 5.08 -0.10 8.34
C ARG A 59 3.96 0.45 7.49
N LEU A 60 3.06 -0.41 7.06
CA LEU A 60 1.96 0.00 6.20
C LEU A 60 0.95 0.86 6.95
N LYS A 61 0.72 0.57 8.23
CA LYS A 61 -0.15 1.37 9.07
C LYS A 61 0.36 2.80 9.19
N SER A 62 1.66 3.01 9.17
CA SER A 62 2.22 4.35 9.27
C SER A 62 1.80 5.25 8.11
N TYR A 63 1.61 4.69 6.92
CA TYR A 63 1.12 5.47 5.78
C TYR A 63 -0.30 5.97 5.99
N VAL A 64 -1.13 5.15 6.65
CA VAL A 64 -2.52 5.49 6.92
C VAL A 64 -2.63 6.49 8.07
N ALA A 65 -1.84 6.29 9.12
CA ALA A 65 -1.91 7.10 10.33
C ALA A 65 -1.34 8.50 10.11
N GLU A 66 -0.37 8.65 9.24
CA GLU A 66 0.28 9.93 9.02
C GLU A 66 -0.59 10.86 8.20
N LYS A 67 -0.77 12.09 8.67
CA LYS A 67 -1.62 13.07 8.00
C LYS A 67 -0.85 13.96 7.04
N ASN A 68 0.42 14.19 7.32
CA ASN A 68 1.26 15.11 6.55
C ASN A 68 2.45 14.39 5.95
N HIS A 69 2.22 13.72 4.84
CA HIS A 69 3.30 13.11 4.08
C HIS A 69 4.00 14.17 3.23
N ILE A 70 5.27 13.92 2.90
CA ILE A 70 5.94 14.75 1.91
C ILE A 70 5.22 14.58 0.56
N ILE A 71 5.40 15.56 -0.32
CA ILE A 71 4.69 15.59 -1.61
C ILE A 71 4.88 14.31 -2.41
N ARG A 72 6.10 13.76 -2.42
CA ARG A 72 6.38 12.52 -3.15
C ARG A 72 5.51 11.37 -2.64
N THR A 73 5.41 11.22 -1.33
CA THR A 73 4.61 10.16 -0.73
C THR A 73 3.13 10.37 -1.01
N GLU A 74 2.66 11.62 -0.95
CA GLU A 74 1.27 11.94 -1.29
C GLU A 74 0.94 11.55 -2.73
N ARG A 75 1.82 11.85 -3.67
CA ARG A 75 1.62 11.49 -5.07
C ARG A 75 1.59 9.98 -5.26
N MET A 76 2.50 9.29 -4.60
CA MET A 76 2.57 7.84 -4.68
C MET A 76 1.28 7.22 -4.16
N LEU A 77 0.80 7.66 -2.99
CA LEU A 77 -0.43 7.14 -2.41
C LEU A 77 -1.65 7.48 -3.27
N SER A 78 -1.66 8.66 -3.90
CA SER A 78 -2.78 9.05 -4.76
C SER A 78 -2.93 8.17 -5.99
N GLN A 79 -1.87 7.50 -6.39
CA GLN A 79 -1.87 6.62 -7.55
C GLN A 79 -1.89 5.14 -7.20
N THR A 80 -1.74 4.81 -5.91
CA THR A 80 -1.68 3.42 -5.47
C THR A 80 -3.05 2.77 -5.56
N PHE A 81 -3.15 1.83 -6.48
CA PHE A 81 -4.38 1.07 -6.73
C PHE A 81 -4.28 -0.35 -6.18
N LYS A 82 -3.06 -0.88 -6.07
CA LYS A 82 -2.81 -2.26 -5.71
C LYS A 82 -1.60 -2.35 -4.78
N LEU A 83 -1.70 -3.25 -3.81
CA LEU A 83 -0.62 -3.53 -2.88
C LEU A 83 -0.21 -4.99 -3.03
N GLU A 84 1.09 -5.24 -3.21
CA GLU A 84 1.64 -6.59 -3.25
C GLU A 84 2.61 -6.78 -2.10
N ILE A 85 2.53 -7.92 -1.45
CA ILE A 85 3.36 -8.24 -0.30
C ILE A 85 4.01 -9.60 -0.49
N THR A 86 5.32 -9.66 -0.27
CA THR A 86 6.06 -10.91 -0.23
C THR A 86 6.70 -11.01 1.15
N THR A 87 6.30 -12.03 1.91
CA THR A 87 6.89 -12.30 3.22
C THR A 87 8.22 -13.03 3.08
N THR A 88 9.11 -12.80 4.02
CA THR A 88 10.41 -13.48 4.03
C THR A 88 10.52 -14.46 5.18
#